data_1feb5b503d90569b5ec96b8e9750cbd8
#
_entry.id   1feb5b503d90569b5ec96b8e9750cbd8
#
_cell.length_a   1.000
_cell.length_b   1.000
_cell.length_c   1.000
_cell.angle_alpha   90.00
_cell.angle_beta   90.00
_cell.angle_gamma   90.00
#
_symmetry.space_group_name_H-M   'P 1'
#
loop_
_entity.id
_entity.type
_entity.pdbx_description
1 polymer ?
#
loop_
_entity_poly.entity_id
_entity_poly.type
_entity_poly.pdbx_seq_one_letter_code
_entity_poly.pdbx_strand_id
1 'polypeptide(L)'
;MTRTSAKGMLQSIAEQAGCSPSTVSRVLNGCKKGFSVKRELEERILAIANSLDYHPNPFLRVMRANDSKIIAIFDPATNSSETLHKAKAAFIGRIRQAGYLDTGKYVSLYNQESYTLPFPVAAALLFDISDTSFLAFLERREIPYVVINGISREGGAAIRHDEAQNVRTAIDYLAATGHRRIAYYYGCRQEAPSHRHFSAEQRPEFFRENLCRLKLELPPDEWALLEPAAFLKTVREEFSADAVVCYDHARTLAILRAAAEQEVRIPQELSLLSLDDEYPLDQLPVPVAAISASPRKMGETAAELLLKLLDNRLPPEERCVKAAGRLMRRKSVISRN
;
A
#
# COMPACT_ATOMS: atom_id res chain seq x y z
N MET A 1 -32.95 -20.32 -20.45
CA MET A 1 -31.71 -20.75 -21.12
C MET A 1 -30.83 -21.48 -20.11
N THR A 2 -30.74 -22.79 -20.20
CA THR A 2 -29.95 -23.67 -19.32
C THR A 2 -28.47 -23.40 -19.53
N ARG A 3 -27.76 -22.97 -18.48
CA ARG A 3 -26.30 -22.78 -18.49
C ARG A 3 -25.64 -24.15 -18.77
N THR A 4 -25.18 -24.38 -19.97
CA THR A 4 -24.36 -25.56 -20.30
C THR A 4 -23.10 -25.53 -19.42
N SER A 5 -22.85 -26.63 -18.69
CA SER A 5 -21.67 -26.68 -17.78
C SER A 5 -20.38 -26.54 -18.60
N ALA A 6 -19.32 -25.98 -18.01
CA ALA A 6 -18.00 -25.84 -18.67
C ALA A 6 -17.46 -27.18 -19.22
N LYS A 7 -17.85 -28.30 -18.60
CA LYS A 7 -17.54 -29.65 -19.07
C LYS A 7 -18.28 -29.99 -20.36
N GLY A 8 -19.55 -29.56 -20.48
CA GLY A 8 -20.34 -29.76 -21.72
C GLY A 8 -19.84 -28.91 -22.89
N MET A 9 -19.32 -27.68 -22.62
CA MET A 9 -18.75 -26.84 -23.68
C MET A 9 -17.43 -27.40 -24.22
N LEU A 10 -16.53 -27.89 -23.35
CA LEU A 10 -15.29 -28.56 -23.81
C LEU A 10 -15.58 -29.78 -24.63
N GLN A 11 -16.63 -30.55 -24.29
CA GLN A 11 -17.10 -31.69 -25.04
C GLN A 11 -17.60 -31.28 -26.45
N SER A 12 -18.42 -30.24 -26.52
CA SER A 12 -18.95 -29.70 -27.78
C SER A 12 -17.84 -29.18 -28.70
N ILE A 13 -16.83 -28.46 -28.15
CA ILE A 13 -15.67 -28.02 -28.94
C ILE A 13 -14.88 -29.22 -29.48
N ALA A 14 -14.71 -30.25 -28.66
CA ALA A 14 -13.97 -31.47 -29.03
C ALA A 14 -14.65 -32.23 -30.19
N GLU A 15 -15.97 -32.37 -30.11
CA GLU A 15 -16.79 -33.01 -31.16
C GLU A 15 -16.69 -32.25 -32.49
N GLN A 16 -16.83 -30.90 -32.46
CA GLN A 16 -16.73 -30.07 -33.65
C GLN A 16 -15.31 -30.01 -34.23
N ALA A 17 -14.29 -30.06 -33.36
CA ALA A 17 -12.89 -30.06 -33.81
C ALA A 17 -12.38 -31.43 -34.24
N GLY A 18 -13.12 -32.52 -34.00
CA GLY A 18 -12.72 -33.88 -34.29
C GLY A 18 -11.55 -34.38 -33.43
N CYS A 19 -11.53 -34.01 -32.16
CA CYS A 19 -10.45 -34.36 -31.24
C CYS A 19 -10.96 -34.67 -29.84
N SER A 20 -10.07 -35.06 -28.91
CA SER A 20 -10.46 -35.34 -27.53
C SER A 20 -10.67 -34.06 -26.70
N PRO A 21 -11.56 -34.05 -25.69
CA PRO A 21 -11.70 -32.91 -24.76
C PRO A 21 -10.39 -32.56 -24.03
N SER A 22 -9.51 -33.52 -23.82
CA SER A 22 -8.19 -33.30 -23.27
C SER A 22 -7.28 -32.51 -24.22
N THR A 23 -7.37 -32.77 -25.52
CA THR A 23 -6.65 -32.01 -26.56
C THR A 23 -7.13 -30.57 -26.58
N VAL A 24 -8.45 -30.34 -26.62
CA VAL A 24 -9.06 -28.99 -26.53
C VAL A 24 -8.58 -28.26 -25.31
N SER A 25 -8.67 -28.90 -24.13
CA SER A 25 -8.25 -28.30 -22.87
C SER A 25 -6.76 -27.91 -22.89
N ARG A 26 -5.88 -28.72 -23.47
CA ARG A 26 -4.43 -28.40 -23.56
C ARG A 26 -4.14 -27.24 -24.51
N VAL A 27 -4.80 -27.22 -25.68
CA VAL A 27 -4.67 -26.13 -26.66
C VAL A 27 -5.14 -24.80 -26.03
N LEU A 28 -6.36 -24.77 -25.51
CA LEU A 28 -6.94 -23.55 -24.93
C LEU A 28 -6.20 -23.02 -23.68
N ASN A 29 -5.50 -23.90 -22.96
CA ASN A 29 -4.67 -23.54 -21.82
C ASN A 29 -3.20 -23.28 -22.17
N GLY A 30 -2.78 -23.37 -23.43
CA GLY A 30 -1.41 -23.10 -23.87
C GLY A 30 -0.36 -24.08 -23.31
N CYS A 31 -0.75 -25.30 -22.94
CA CYS A 31 0.15 -26.34 -22.42
C CYS A 31 1.09 -26.87 -23.49
N LYS A 32 2.34 -26.38 -23.54
CA LYS A 32 3.36 -26.79 -24.51
C LYS A 32 4.30 -27.90 -24.02
N LYS A 33 4.37 -28.18 -22.72
CA LYS A 33 5.26 -29.24 -22.18
C LYS A 33 4.79 -30.64 -22.57
N GLY A 34 5.57 -31.32 -23.42
CA GLY A 34 5.31 -32.71 -23.82
C GLY A 34 4.05 -32.90 -24.67
N PHE A 35 3.52 -31.84 -25.29
CA PHE A 35 2.32 -31.90 -26.12
C PHE A 35 2.47 -30.98 -27.32
N SER A 36 2.26 -31.53 -28.49
CA SER A 36 2.16 -30.79 -29.76
C SER A 36 0.94 -31.25 -30.54
N VAL A 37 0.27 -30.33 -31.18
CA VAL A 37 -0.80 -30.59 -32.14
C VAL A 37 -0.43 -29.94 -33.46
N LYS A 38 -0.99 -30.47 -34.55
CA LYS A 38 -0.85 -29.81 -35.85
C LYS A 38 -1.45 -28.42 -35.80
N ARG A 39 -0.80 -27.45 -36.42
CA ARG A 39 -1.20 -26.03 -36.43
C ARG A 39 -2.65 -25.83 -36.89
N GLU A 40 -3.07 -26.59 -37.90
CA GLU A 40 -4.44 -26.56 -38.44
C GLU A 40 -5.50 -26.99 -37.42
N LEU A 41 -5.17 -27.96 -36.54
CA LEU A 41 -6.06 -28.37 -35.45
C LEU A 41 -6.11 -27.32 -34.32
N GLU A 42 -4.99 -26.71 -33.99
CA GLU A 42 -4.92 -25.64 -33.02
C GLU A 42 -5.78 -24.43 -33.44
N GLU A 43 -5.61 -23.96 -34.68
CA GLU A 43 -6.39 -22.87 -35.27
C GLU A 43 -7.90 -23.18 -35.31
N ARG A 44 -8.27 -24.42 -35.66
CA ARG A 44 -9.66 -24.89 -35.67
C ARG A 44 -10.27 -24.86 -34.25
N ILE A 45 -9.57 -25.37 -33.25
CA ILE A 45 -10.04 -25.37 -31.86
C ILE A 45 -10.25 -23.94 -31.36
N LEU A 46 -9.32 -23.02 -31.65
CA LEU A 46 -9.44 -21.61 -31.25
C LEU A 46 -10.61 -20.91 -31.94
N ALA A 47 -10.83 -21.17 -33.23
CA ALA A 47 -11.97 -20.63 -33.98
C ALA A 47 -13.33 -21.11 -33.44
N ILE A 48 -13.46 -22.40 -33.12
CA ILE A 48 -14.67 -22.97 -32.53
C ILE A 48 -14.91 -22.41 -31.13
N ALA A 49 -13.87 -22.31 -30.28
CA ALA A 49 -13.99 -21.73 -28.93
C ALA A 49 -14.46 -20.29 -29.00
N ASN A 50 -13.91 -19.47 -29.88
CA ASN A 50 -14.34 -18.08 -30.10
C ASN A 50 -15.79 -17.99 -30.60
N SER A 51 -16.21 -18.86 -31.53
CA SER A 51 -17.60 -18.88 -32.04
C SER A 51 -18.63 -19.25 -30.98
N LEU A 52 -18.22 -20.00 -29.96
CA LEU A 52 -19.04 -20.40 -28.81
C LEU A 52 -18.90 -19.47 -27.60
N ASP A 53 -18.16 -18.36 -27.75
CA ASP A 53 -17.83 -17.43 -26.65
C ASP A 53 -17.26 -18.16 -25.42
N TYR A 54 -16.48 -19.22 -25.67
CA TYR A 54 -15.90 -20.02 -24.61
C TYR A 54 -14.55 -19.48 -24.18
N HIS A 55 -14.49 -18.98 -22.95
CA HIS A 55 -13.25 -18.55 -22.31
C HIS A 55 -12.84 -19.58 -21.24
N PRO A 56 -11.62 -20.15 -21.33
CA PRO A 56 -11.11 -21.04 -20.28
C PRO A 56 -11.14 -20.36 -18.93
N ASN A 57 -11.71 -21.04 -17.93
CA ASN A 57 -11.68 -20.52 -16.55
C ASN A 57 -10.23 -20.58 -16.01
N PRO A 58 -9.58 -19.44 -15.76
CA PRO A 58 -8.19 -19.41 -15.29
C PRO A 58 -8.00 -20.11 -13.93
N PHE A 59 -9.03 -20.13 -13.08
CA PHE A 59 -8.98 -20.84 -11.80
C PHE A 59 -8.93 -22.37 -11.97
N LEU A 60 -9.64 -22.94 -12.94
CA LEU A 60 -9.57 -24.38 -13.24
C LEU A 60 -8.19 -24.77 -13.80
N ARG A 61 -7.52 -23.86 -14.51
CA ARG A 61 -6.16 -24.06 -15.01
C ARG A 61 -5.17 -24.15 -13.85
N VAL A 62 -5.26 -23.21 -12.89
CA VAL A 62 -4.42 -23.16 -11.69
C VAL A 62 -4.58 -24.42 -10.84
N MET A 63 -5.83 -24.86 -10.62
CA MET A 63 -6.10 -26.09 -9.83
C MET A 63 -5.50 -27.37 -10.46
N ARG A 64 -5.32 -27.40 -11.78
CA ARG A 64 -4.79 -28.60 -12.48
C ARG A 64 -3.28 -28.59 -12.66
N ALA A 65 -2.67 -27.41 -12.71
CA ALA A 65 -1.26 -27.27 -13.07
C ALA A 65 -0.30 -27.26 -11.89
N ASN A 66 -0.77 -27.16 -10.66
CA ASN A 66 0.02 -26.88 -9.44
C ASN A 66 0.98 -25.66 -9.60
N ASP A 67 0.72 -24.79 -10.59
CA ASP A 67 1.51 -23.59 -10.95
C ASP A 67 0.55 -22.39 -10.96
N SER A 68 0.25 -21.88 -9.78
CA SER A 68 -0.60 -20.70 -9.65
C SER A 68 0.09 -19.49 -10.23
N LYS A 69 -0.63 -18.74 -11.07
CA LYS A 69 -0.25 -17.40 -11.53
C LYS A 69 -1.10 -16.32 -10.88
N ILE A 70 -1.71 -16.63 -9.74
CA ILE A 70 -2.59 -15.71 -9.01
C ILE A 70 -1.83 -15.11 -7.83
N ILE A 71 -1.85 -13.79 -7.74
CA ILE A 71 -1.35 -13.05 -6.58
C ILE A 71 -2.54 -12.61 -5.74
N ALA A 72 -2.57 -13.04 -4.48
CA ALA A 72 -3.58 -12.61 -3.53
C ALA A 72 -3.30 -11.18 -3.05
N ILE A 73 -4.32 -10.33 -3.04
CA ILE A 73 -4.20 -8.96 -2.51
C ILE A 73 -4.97 -8.88 -1.19
N PHE A 74 -4.25 -8.54 -0.14
CA PHE A 74 -4.77 -8.31 1.21
C PHE A 74 -4.68 -6.83 1.53
N ASP A 75 -5.84 -6.19 1.56
CA ASP A 75 -6.00 -4.76 1.80
C ASP A 75 -6.90 -4.59 3.02
N PRO A 76 -6.50 -3.82 4.04
CA PRO A 76 -7.40 -3.53 5.16
C PRO A 76 -8.66 -2.85 4.63
N ALA A 77 -9.81 -3.43 4.91
CA ALA A 77 -11.12 -3.02 4.37
C ALA A 77 -11.51 -1.56 4.71
N THR A 78 -10.81 -0.95 5.64
CA THR A 78 -11.02 0.42 6.14
C THR A 78 -10.08 1.46 5.52
N ASN A 79 -9.13 1.02 4.67
CA ASN A 79 -8.14 1.94 4.13
C ASN A 79 -8.63 2.61 2.84
N SER A 80 -9.05 3.88 2.96
CA SER A 80 -9.47 4.73 1.85
C SER A 80 -8.33 5.58 1.28
N SER A 81 -7.06 5.31 1.62
CA SER A 81 -5.91 6.08 1.17
C SER A 81 -5.78 6.05 -0.36
N GLU A 82 -5.78 7.23 -0.97
CA GLU A 82 -5.57 7.40 -2.41
C GLU A 82 -4.15 6.96 -2.81
N THR A 83 -3.17 7.20 -1.95
CA THR A 83 -1.78 6.77 -2.11
C THR A 83 -1.68 5.26 -2.24
N LEU A 84 -2.35 4.51 -1.36
CA LEU A 84 -2.35 3.05 -1.43
C LEU A 84 -3.10 2.52 -2.67
N HIS A 85 -4.19 3.15 -3.07
CA HIS A 85 -4.89 2.80 -4.31
C HIS A 85 -4.02 3.00 -5.55
N LYS A 86 -3.26 4.11 -5.63
CA LYS A 86 -2.31 4.37 -6.71
C LYS A 86 -1.15 3.36 -6.71
N ALA A 87 -0.62 3.01 -5.54
CA ALA A 87 0.42 1.99 -5.40
C ALA A 87 -0.09 0.61 -5.85
N LYS A 88 -1.28 0.23 -5.42
CA LYS A 88 -1.93 -1.02 -5.84
C LYS A 88 -2.13 -1.10 -7.36
N ALA A 89 -2.64 -0.03 -7.97
CA ALA A 89 -2.83 0.01 -9.43
C ALA A 89 -1.52 -0.16 -10.19
N ALA A 90 -0.44 0.49 -9.74
CA ALA A 90 0.89 0.36 -10.33
C ALA A 90 1.46 -1.06 -10.17
N PHE A 91 1.31 -1.66 -8.99
CA PHE A 91 1.68 -3.05 -8.72
C PHE A 91 0.95 -4.01 -9.66
N ILE A 92 -0.39 -3.91 -9.73
CA ILE A 92 -1.23 -4.77 -10.59
C ILE A 92 -0.81 -4.64 -12.06
N GLY A 93 -0.59 -3.42 -12.54
CA GLY A 93 -0.10 -3.19 -13.90
C GLY A 93 1.20 -3.95 -14.18
N ARG A 94 2.14 -3.93 -13.24
CA ARG A 94 3.45 -4.56 -13.38
C ARG A 94 3.40 -6.10 -13.33
N ILE A 95 2.63 -6.69 -12.41
CA ILE A 95 2.50 -8.14 -12.32
C ILE A 95 1.75 -8.74 -13.52
N ARG A 96 0.75 -8.01 -14.05
CA ARG A 96 0.02 -8.43 -15.26
C ARG A 96 0.92 -8.48 -16.49
N GLN A 97 1.85 -7.52 -16.64
CA GLN A 97 2.88 -7.55 -17.68
C GLN A 97 3.79 -8.78 -17.57
N ALA A 98 4.03 -9.28 -16.35
CA ALA A 98 4.78 -10.49 -16.07
C ALA A 98 3.94 -11.80 -16.18
N GLY A 99 2.67 -11.70 -16.60
CA GLY A 99 1.78 -12.85 -16.82
C GLY A 99 1.08 -13.36 -15.57
N TYR A 100 1.06 -12.60 -14.48
CA TYR A 100 0.31 -12.91 -13.27
C TYR A 100 -1.08 -12.26 -13.29
N LEU A 101 -2.00 -12.83 -12.51
CA LEU A 101 -3.35 -12.32 -12.28
C LEU A 101 -3.46 -11.91 -10.80
N ASP A 102 -4.31 -10.94 -10.53
CA ASP A 102 -4.66 -10.54 -9.17
C ASP A 102 -6.05 -11.06 -8.78
N THR A 103 -6.30 -11.22 -7.50
CA THR A 103 -7.60 -11.73 -7.02
C THR A 103 -8.73 -10.73 -7.17
N GLY A 104 -8.43 -9.45 -7.34
CA GLY A 104 -9.42 -8.37 -7.41
C GLY A 104 -10.29 -8.21 -6.17
N LYS A 105 -10.15 -9.08 -5.17
CA LYS A 105 -10.92 -9.05 -3.93
C LYS A 105 -10.03 -8.70 -2.76
N TYR A 106 -10.55 -7.83 -1.90
CA TYR A 106 -10.00 -7.53 -0.60
C TYR A 106 -10.30 -8.70 0.34
N VAL A 107 -9.27 -9.33 0.87
CA VAL A 107 -9.45 -10.29 1.96
C VAL A 107 -9.28 -9.49 3.24
N SER A 108 -10.36 -9.34 4.01
CA SER A 108 -10.29 -8.65 5.29
C SER A 108 -9.38 -9.43 6.25
N LEU A 109 -8.33 -8.76 6.75
CA LEU A 109 -7.40 -9.31 7.73
C LEU A 109 -7.97 -9.35 9.15
N TYR A 110 -9.15 -8.75 9.37
CA TYR A 110 -9.75 -8.59 10.71
C TYR A 110 -10.50 -9.81 11.23
N ASN A 111 -10.67 -10.87 10.44
CA ASN A 111 -11.26 -12.12 10.93
C ASN A 111 -10.15 -13.11 11.29
N GLN A 112 -9.60 -12.96 12.49
CA GLN A 112 -8.48 -13.78 13.00
C GLN A 112 -8.78 -15.26 13.21
N GLU A 113 -10.03 -15.69 13.12
CA GLU A 113 -10.40 -17.08 13.46
C GLU A 113 -10.02 -18.11 12.40
N SER A 114 -9.81 -17.73 11.16
CA SER A 114 -9.20 -18.64 10.15
C SER A 114 -8.64 -17.89 8.95
N TYR A 115 -7.33 -17.73 8.91
CA TYR A 115 -6.65 -17.36 7.68
C TYR A 115 -6.79 -18.50 6.66
N THR A 116 -7.73 -18.39 5.74
CA THR A 116 -7.91 -19.37 4.69
C THR A 116 -7.80 -18.71 3.31
N LEU A 117 -6.96 -19.29 2.48
CA LEU A 117 -6.93 -18.96 1.06
C LEU A 117 -7.86 -19.93 0.35
N PRO A 118 -8.91 -19.46 -0.31
CA PRO A 118 -9.92 -20.34 -0.93
C PRO A 118 -9.39 -21.06 -2.18
N PHE A 119 -8.17 -20.72 -2.62
CA PHE A 119 -7.50 -21.33 -3.78
C PHE A 119 -5.99 -21.16 -3.66
N PRO A 120 -5.20 -21.98 -4.40
CA PRO A 120 -3.74 -21.81 -4.46
C PRO A 120 -3.34 -20.48 -5.07
N VAL A 121 -2.41 -19.79 -4.42
CA VAL A 121 -1.82 -18.52 -4.89
C VAL A 121 -0.32 -18.68 -5.10
N ALA A 122 0.24 -17.93 -6.06
CA ALA A 122 1.68 -17.87 -6.29
C ALA A 122 2.38 -17.04 -5.23
N ALA A 123 1.73 -15.95 -4.79
CA ALA A 123 2.28 -15.00 -3.85
C ALA A 123 1.17 -14.11 -3.26
N ALA A 124 1.54 -13.22 -2.33
CA ALA A 124 0.65 -12.25 -1.72
C ALA A 124 1.20 -10.83 -1.76
N LEU A 125 0.30 -9.85 -1.96
CA LEU A 125 0.53 -8.43 -1.71
C LEU A 125 -0.26 -8.02 -0.47
N LEU A 126 0.40 -7.31 0.45
CA LEU A 126 -0.18 -6.82 1.69
C LEU A 126 0.06 -5.30 1.82
N PHE A 127 -0.83 -4.62 2.55
CA PHE A 127 -0.74 -3.18 2.82
C PHE A 127 -0.83 -2.89 4.31
N ASP A 128 -0.06 -1.90 4.79
CA ASP A 128 -0.11 -1.34 6.16
C ASP A 128 -0.04 -2.41 7.27
N ILE A 129 0.63 -3.54 7.04
CA ILE A 129 0.69 -4.63 8.00
C ILE A 129 1.76 -4.36 9.04
N SER A 130 1.33 -4.39 10.31
CA SER A 130 2.21 -4.41 11.49
C SER A 130 2.05 -5.70 12.31
N ASP A 131 0.98 -6.49 12.09
CA ASP A 131 0.78 -7.79 12.72
C ASP A 131 1.62 -8.87 12.05
N THR A 132 2.48 -9.52 12.85
CA THR A 132 3.36 -10.60 12.38
C THR A 132 2.69 -11.96 12.29
N SER A 133 1.51 -12.16 12.88
CA SER A 133 0.83 -13.47 12.93
C SER A 133 0.39 -13.92 11.54
N PHE A 134 -0.15 -13.01 10.75
CA PHE A 134 -0.53 -13.30 9.37
C PHE A 134 0.68 -13.53 8.47
N LEU A 135 1.77 -12.80 8.67
CA LEU A 135 3.02 -13.04 7.94
C LEU A 135 3.57 -14.44 8.25
N ALA A 136 3.55 -14.84 9.52
CA ALA A 136 3.93 -16.20 9.93
C ALA A 136 3.03 -17.29 9.33
N PHE A 137 1.74 -17.01 9.11
CA PHE A 137 0.84 -17.92 8.41
C PHE A 137 1.25 -18.12 6.94
N LEU A 138 1.60 -17.04 6.23
CA LEU A 138 2.06 -17.12 4.84
C LEU A 138 3.39 -17.90 4.75
N GLU A 139 4.32 -17.64 5.67
CA GLU A 139 5.63 -18.34 5.74
C GLU A 139 5.47 -19.84 5.99
N ARG A 140 4.60 -20.24 6.94
CA ARG A 140 4.31 -21.67 7.18
C ARG A 140 3.72 -22.38 5.96
N ARG A 141 3.15 -21.66 5.02
CA ARG A 141 2.59 -22.17 3.75
C ARG A 141 3.52 -21.96 2.56
N GLU A 142 4.74 -21.48 2.82
CA GLU A 142 5.73 -21.19 1.78
C GLU A 142 5.21 -20.25 0.69
N ILE A 143 4.33 -19.31 1.06
CA ILE A 143 3.76 -18.31 0.16
C ILE A 143 4.63 -17.06 0.21
N PRO A 144 5.39 -16.73 -0.85
CA PRO A 144 6.14 -15.48 -0.96
C PRO A 144 5.20 -14.28 -0.86
N TYR A 145 5.65 -13.21 -0.22
CA TYR A 145 4.82 -12.01 -0.10
C TYR A 145 5.66 -10.73 -0.14
N VAL A 146 4.99 -9.65 -0.52
CA VAL A 146 5.53 -8.29 -0.41
C VAL A 146 4.55 -7.41 0.36
N VAL A 147 5.08 -6.53 1.19
CA VAL A 147 4.31 -5.58 1.97
C VAL A 147 4.59 -4.16 1.46
N ILE A 148 3.54 -3.40 1.16
CA ILE A 148 3.63 -1.96 0.92
C ILE A 148 3.26 -1.24 2.20
N ASN A 149 4.13 -0.34 2.66
CA ASN A 149 3.98 0.48 3.86
C ASN A 149 3.74 -0.34 5.13
N GLY A 150 4.53 -1.39 5.35
CA GLY A 150 4.44 -2.24 6.53
C GLY A 150 5.76 -2.94 6.83
N ILE A 151 5.70 -3.94 7.67
CA ILE A 151 6.85 -4.77 8.04
C ILE A 151 6.83 -6.09 7.26
N SER A 152 8.01 -6.65 7.03
CA SER A 152 8.18 -8.02 6.52
C SER A 152 8.99 -8.86 7.50
N ARG A 153 8.90 -10.18 7.34
CA ARG A 153 9.71 -11.18 8.01
C ARG A 153 10.64 -11.84 6.98
N GLU A 154 11.38 -12.87 7.40
CA GLU A 154 12.39 -13.55 6.58
C GLU A 154 11.85 -14.12 5.26
N GLY A 155 10.60 -14.59 5.23
CA GLY A 155 9.96 -15.16 4.03
C GLY A 155 9.44 -14.15 3.01
N GLY A 156 9.46 -12.85 3.32
CA GLY A 156 8.88 -11.81 2.48
C GLY A 156 9.80 -10.63 2.20
N ALA A 157 9.25 -9.64 1.50
CA ALA A 157 9.89 -8.36 1.25
C ALA A 157 8.95 -7.20 1.63
N ALA A 158 9.50 -6.01 1.81
CA ALA A 158 8.72 -4.81 2.07
C ALA A 158 9.30 -3.58 1.34
N ILE A 159 8.40 -2.70 0.90
CA ILE A 159 8.72 -1.32 0.60
C ILE A 159 7.94 -0.42 1.55
N ARG A 160 8.63 0.44 2.28
CA ARG A 160 8.03 1.32 3.28
C ARG A 160 8.54 2.74 3.14
N HIS A 161 7.85 3.68 3.75
CA HIS A 161 8.33 5.06 3.81
C HIS A 161 9.64 5.14 4.59
N ASP A 162 10.54 6.00 4.12
CA ASP A 162 11.71 6.41 4.90
C ASP A 162 11.30 7.50 5.89
N GLU A 163 10.74 7.07 7.02
CA GLU A 163 10.20 7.99 8.04
C GLU A 163 11.28 8.92 8.61
N ALA A 164 12.51 8.44 8.76
CA ALA A 164 13.63 9.26 9.20
C ALA A 164 13.91 10.42 8.24
N GLN A 165 14.01 10.11 6.93
CA GLN A 165 14.23 11.13 5.91
C GLN A 165 13.02 12.06 5.74
N ASN A 166 11.80 11.53 5.85
CA ASN A 166 10.57 12.30 5.72
C ASN A 166 10.45 13.35 6.83
N VAL A 167 10.62 12.93 8.08
CA VAL A 167 10.58 13.84 9.24
C VAL A 167 11.72 14.85 9.15
N ARG A 168 12.93 14.41 8.83
CA ARG A 168 14.07 15.30 8.62
C ARG A 168 13.77 16.38 7.57
N THR A 169 13.23 15.99 6.43
CA THR A 169 12.88 16.93 5.34
C THR A 169 11.85 17.97 5.79
N ALA A 170 10.85 17.56 6.58
CA ALA A 170 9.83 18.45 7.12
C ALA A 170 10.43 19.48 8.10
N ILE A 171 11.26 19.01 9.04
CA ILE A 171 11.88 19.87 10.04
C ILE A 171 12.94 20.81 9.42
N ASP A 172 13.77 20.32 8.53
CA ASP A 172 14.76 21.14 7.81
C ASP A 172 14.07 22.26 7.00
N TYR A 173 12.94 21.97 6.37
CA TYR A 173 12.15 22.97 5.64
C TYR A 173 11.60 24.06 6.57
N LEU A 174 10.97 23.67 7.70
CA LEU A 174 10.44 24.63 8.66
C LEU A 174 11.55 25.48 9.28
N ALA A 175 12.69 24.87 9.65
CA ALA A 175 13.85 25.60 10.17
C ALA A 175 14.45 26.58 9.15
N ALA A 176 14.54 26.16 7.88
CA ALA A 176 15.04 27.01 6.79
C ALA A 176 14.10 28.19 6.47
N THR A 177 12.81 28.07 6.76
CA THR A 177 11.83 29.16 6.63
C THR A 177 11.69 30.00 7.90
N GLY A 178 12.58 29.83 8.87
CA GLY A 178 12.70 30.67 10.07
C GLY A 178 11.92 30.19 11.28
N HIS A 179 11.26 29.03 11.23
CA HIS A 179 10.54 28.49 12.39
C HIS A 179 11.52 27.97 13.43
N ARG A 180 11.22 28.22 14.72
CA ARG A 180 12.10 27.85 15.84
C ARG A 180 11.38 27.09 16.94
N ARG A 181 10.05 27.25 17.08
CA ARG A 181 9.21 26.57 18.05
C ARG A 181 8.20 25.68 17.33
N ILE A 182 8.67 24.47 17.01
CA ILE A 182 7.93 23.51 16.20
C ILE A 182 7.31 22.47 17.13
N ALA A 183 6.00 22.29 17.10
CA ALA A 183 5.29 21.26 17.84
C ALA A 183 4.90 20.09 16.93
N TYR A 184 4.70 18.90 17.53
CA TYR A 184 4.26 17.69 16.83
C TYR A 184 2.89 17.29 17.32
N TYR A 185 1.99 16.94 16.40
CA TYR A 185 0.65 16.49 16.72
C TYR A 185 0.38 15.08 16.21
N TYR A 186 0.10 14.16 17.13
CA TYR A 186 -0.32 12.80 16.83
C TYR A 186 -1.83 12.59 17.07
N GLY A 187 -2.41 13.27 18.07
CA GLY A 187 -3.79 13.12 18.51
C GLY A 187 -3.99 12.00 19.52
N CYS A 188 -5.21 11.90 20.05
CA CYS A 188 -5.56 10.90 21.04
C CYS A 188 -5.37 9.49 20.48
N ARG A 189 -4.67 8.63 21.22
CA ARG A 189 -4.39 7.25 20.84
C ARG A 189 -5.58 6.37 21.19
N GLN A 190 -6.43 6.07 20.21
CA GLN A 190 -7.56 5.14 20.39
C GLN A 190 -7.22 3.69 20.00
N GLU A 191 -6.10 3.46 19.30
CA GLU A 191 -5.71 2.14 18.81
C GLU A 191 -4.93 1.34 19.86
N ALA A 192 -5.26 0.05 19.98
CA ALA A 192 -4.47 -0.87 20.79
C ALA A 192 -3.01 -0.94 20.28
N PRO A 193 -2.01 -1.09 21.17
CA PRO A 193 -0.59 -1.15 20.77
C PRO A 193 -0.29 -2.16 19.66
N SER A 194 -0.95 -3.32 19.68
CA SER A 194 -0.80 -4.39 18.69
C SER A 194 -1.27 -4.04 17.27
N HIS A 195 -2.07 -2.99 17.12
CA HIS A 195 -2.63 -2.55 15.83
C HIS A 195 -2.02 -1.25 15.31
N ARG A 196 -1.04 -0.70 16.03
CA ARG A 196 -0.39 0.56 15.62
C ARG A 196 0.55 0.31 14.45
N HIS A 197 0.46 1.19 13.47
CA HIS A 197 1.45 1.26 12.41
C HIS A 197 2.82 1.64 12.99
N PHE A 198 3.91 1.04 12.49
CA PHE A 198 5.27 1.28 13.00
C PHE A 198 5.67 2.77 13.00
N SER A 199 5.15 3.56 12.08
CA SER A 199 5.42 5.01 12.01
C SER A 199 4.90 5.79 13.22
N ALA A 200 3.90 5.26 13.93
CA ALA A 200 3.35 5.88 15.14
C ALA A 200 4.38 6.00 16.29
N GLU A 201 5.37 5.11 16.31
CA GLU A 201 6.47 5.16 17.26
C GLU A 201 7.69 5.86 16.66
N GLN A 202 7.99 5.64 15.39
CA GLN A 202 9.18 6.18 14.74
C GLN A 202 9.11 7.69 14.47
N ARG A 203 7.96 8.21 14.00
CA ARG A 203 7.85 9.66 13.66
C ARG A 203 8.10 10.60 14.87
N PRO A 204 7.54 10.35 16.08
CA PRO A 204 7.84 11.17 17.25
C PRO A 204 9.32 11.11 17.67
N GLU A 205 9.95 9.93 17.55
CA GLU A 205 11.37 9.75 17.85
C GLU A 205 12.24 10.57 16.88
N PHE A 206 12.04 10.41 15.58
CA PHE A 206 12.75 11.19 14.57
C PHE A 206 12.47 12.69 14.65
N PHE A 207 11.26 13.08 15.07
CA PHE A 207 10.94 14.49 15.32
C PHE A 207 11.84 15.06 16.41
N ARG A 208 11.94 14.42 17.59
CA ARG A 208 12.81 14.84 18.68
C ARG A 208 14.28 14.88 18.27
N GLU A 209 14.78 13.83 17.62
CA GLU A 209 16.16 13.77 17.12
C GLU A 209 16.50 14.95 16.23
N ASN A 210 15.60 15.34 15.33
CA ASN A 210 15.84 16.44 14.41
C ASN A 210 15.78 17.81 15.08
N LEU A 211 14.89 18.01 16.06
CA LEU A 211 14.91 19.25 16.86
C LEU A 211 16.22 19.36 17.67
N CYS A 212 16.66 18.27 18.33
CA CYS A 212 17.95 18.23 19.03
C CYS A 212 19.12 18.53 18.10
N ARG A 213 19.14 17.92 16.90
CA ARG A 213 20.19 18.17 15.87
C ARG A 213 20.29 19.64 15.49
N LEU A 214 19.16 20.33 15.40
CA LEU A 214 19.10 21.77 15.06
C LEU A 214 19.18 22.68 16.29
N LYS A 215 19.32 22.13 17.50
CA LYS A 215 19.32 22.86 18.78
C LYS A 215 18.06 23.69 18.98
N LEU A 216 16.92 23.17 18.54
CA LEU A 216 15.61 23.75 18.76
C LEU A 216 15.01 23.25 20.08
N GLU A 217 14.13 24.06 20.68
CA GLU A 217 13.42 23.71 21.91
C GLU A 217 12.46 22.54 21.67
N LEU A 218 12.39 21.61 22.64
CA LEU A 218 11.51 20.45 22.60
C LEU A 218 10.22 20.75 23.37
N PRO A 219 9.04 20.61 22.73
CA PRO A 219 7.78 20.61 23.49
C PRO A 219 7.64 19.31 24.29
N PRO A 220 6.89 19.32 25.42
CA PRO A 220 6.54 18.11 26.16
C PRO A 220 5.84 17.06 25.26
N ASP A 221 6.26 15.80 25.34
CA ASP A 221 5.75 14.73 24.47
C ASP A 221 4.26 14.43 24.67
N GLU A 222 3.77 14.59 25.90
CA GLU A 222 2.36 14.35 26.25
C GLU A 222 1.40 15.31 25.55
N TRP A 223 1.84 16.49 25.16
CA TRP A 223 0.98 17.43 24.42
C TRP A 223 0.57 16.88 23.06
N ALA A 224 1.44 16.10 22.41
CA ALA A 224 1.13 15.48 21.11
C ALA A 224 -0.11 14.58 21.13
N LEU A 225 -0.57 14.18 22.33
CA LEU A 225 -1.69 13.25 22.55
C LEU A 225 -2.99 13.95 22.99
N LEU A 226 -2.98 15.27 23.15
CA LEU A 226 -4.17 16.04 23.54
C LEU A 226 -5.23 16.03 22.43
N GLU A 227 -6.47 16.33 22.81
CA GLU A 227 -7.52 16.64 21.84
C GLU A 227 -7.12 17.88 21.00
N PRO A 228 -7.54 17.99 19.72
CA PRO A 228 -7.04 19.02 18.79
C PRO A 228 -7.13 20.45 19.34
N ALA A 229 -8.27 20.79 19.95
CA ALA A 229 -8.50 22.14 20.49
C ALA A 229 -7.62 22.43 21.71
N ALA A 230 -7.45 21.46 22.60
CA ALA A 230 -6.58 21.57 23.77
C ALA A 230 -5.11 21.66 23.34
N PHE A 231 -4.68 20.79 22.41
CA PHE A 231 -3.33 20.84 21.86
C PHE A 231 -3.01 22.22 21.29
N LEU A 232 -3.87 22.72 20.40
CA LEU A 232 -3.64 23.99 19.73
C LEU A 232 -3.53 25.16 20.72
N LYS A 233 -4.38 25.19 21.76
CA LYS A 233 -4.31 26.17 22.83
C LYS A 233 -3.00 26.06 23.61
N THR A 234 -2.66 24.86 24.08
CA THR A 234 -1.46 24.62 24.91
C THR A 234 -0.17 24.99 24.16
N VAL A 235 0.01 24.55 22.90
CA VAL A 235 1.25 24.83 22.16
C VAL A 235 1.39 26.34 21.84
N ARG A 236 0.30 27.07 21.72
CA ARG A 236 0.33 28.51 21.49
C ARG A 236 0.60 29.30 22.76
N GLU A 237 -0.08 28.98 23.84
CA GLU A 237 0.01 29.74 25.10
C GLU A 237 1.27 29.41 25.92
N GLU A 238 1.64 28.12 25.99
CA GLU A 238 2.74 27.65 26.84
C GLU A 238 4.08 27.53 26.11
N PHE A 239 4.06 27.23 24.80
CA PHE A 239 5.26 27.03 23.97
C PHE A 239 5.50 28.15 22.98
N SER A 240 4.48 28.96 22.68
CA SER A 240 4.49 29.98 21.60
C SER A 240 4.89 29.36 20.28
N ALA A 241 4.29 28.20 19.92
CA ALA A 241 4.60 27.48 18.71
C ALA A 241 4.38 28.34 17.46
N ASP A 242 5.35 28.32 16.54
CA ASP A 242 5.29 29.01 15.25
C ASP A 242 4.98 28.04 14.08
N ALA A 243 5.12 26.72 14.31
CA ALA A 243 4.70 25.68 13.38
C ALA A 243 4.23 24.40 14.11
N VAL A 244 3.36 23.66 13.44
CA VAL A 244 2.93 22.31 13.83
C VAL A 244 3.20 21.33 12.69
N VAL A 245 3.82 20.20 13.03
CA VAL A 245 3.95 19.04 12.17
C VAL A 245 2.91 18.01 12.59
N CYS A 246 1.99 17.63 11.71
CA CYS A 246 0.97 16.65 11.98
C CYS A 246 1.39 15.26 11.47
N TYR A 247 1.07 14.23 12.25
CA TYR A 247 1.36 12.84 11.94
C TYR A 247 0.87 12.41 10.54
N ASP A 248 -0.38 12.78 10.19
CA ASP A 248 -1.02 12.45 8.93
C ASP A 248 -2.05 13.51 8.50
N HIS A 249 -2.71 13.27 7.36
CA HIS A 249 -3.73 14.14 6.82
C HIS A 249 -4.96 14.28 7.73
N ALA A 250 -5.41 13.20 8.38
CA ALA A 250 -6.58 13.23 9.26
C ALA A 250 -6.32 14.12 10.49
N ARG A 251 -5.13 13.99 11.10
CA ARG A 251 -4.68 14.84 12.20
C ARG A 251 -4.49 16.30 11.76
N THR A 252 -4.03 16.49 10.53
CA THR A 252 -3.92 17.83 9.93
C THR A 252 -5.28 18.51 9.79
N LEU A 253 -6.29 17.78 9.30
CA LEU A 253 -7.66 18.30 9.21
C LEU A 253 -8.27 18.61 10.58
N ALA A 254 -7.97 17.80 11.60
CA ALA A 254 -8.42 18.04 12.97
C ALA A 254 -7.83 19.33 13.53
N ILE A 255 -6.53 19.61 13.29
CA ILE A 255 -5.90 20.87 13.70
C ILE A 255 -6.44 22.05 12.91
N LEU A 256 -6.68 21.92 11.62
CA LEU A 256 -7.28 22.99 10.81
C LEU A 256 -8.68 23.36 11.32
N ARG A 257 -9.49 22.36 11.67
CA ARG A 257 -10.80 22.59 12.27
C ARG A 257 -10.68 23.30 13.61
N ALA A 258 -9.81 22.85 14.52
CA ALA A 258 -9.57 23.50 15.80
C ALA A 258 -9.06 24.93 15.63
N ALA A 259 -8.21 25.19 14.63
CA ALA A 259 -7.72 26.52 14.30
C ALA A 259 -8.87 27.45 13.84
N ALA A 260 -9.78 26.96 13.01
CA ALA A 260 -10.96 27.72 12.58
C ALA A 260 -11.88 28.03 13.77
N GLU A 261 -12.13 27.08 14.68
CA GLU A 261 -12.95 27.25 15.88
C GLU A 261 -12.33 28.26 16.90
N GLN A 262 -11.00 28.36 16.92
CA GLN A 262 -10.26 29.29 17.79
C GLN A 262 -9.80 30.59 17.07
N GLU A 263 -10.26 30.81 15.85
CA GLU A 263 -9.89 31.97 15.02
C GLU A 263 -8.38 32.12 14.77
N VAL A 264 -7.63 30.99 14.81
CA VAL A 264 -6.18 30.97 14.54
C VAL A 264 -5.94 30.99 13.03
N ARG A 265 -5.23 32.00 12.57
CA ARG A 265 -4.95 32.18 11.15
C ARG A 265 -3.75 31.34 10.71
N ILE A 266 -4.01 30.38 9.81
CA ILE A 266 -2.97 29.59 9.14
C ILE A 266 -2.78 30.14 7.75
N PRO A 267 -1.57 30.50 7.34
CA PRO A 267 -0.27 30.34 8.01
C PRO A 267 0.19 31.53 8.86
N GLN A 268 -0.56 32.63 8.95
CA GLN A 268 -0.06 33.91 9.49
C GLN A 268 0.39 33.81 10.94
N GLU A 269 -0.38 33.15 11.78
CA GLU A 269 -0.06 32.97 13.21
C GLU A 269 0.65 31.64 13.45
N LEU A 270 0.28 30.59 12.72
CA LEU A 270 0.81 29.24 12.88
C LEU A 270 0.98 28.57 11.52
N SER A 271 2.18 28.13 11.20
CA SER A 271 2.42 27.31 10.02
C SER A 271 2.05 25.84 10.28
N LEU A 272 1.60 25.13 9.23
CA LEU A 272 1.13 23.75 9.35
C LEU A 272 1.75 22.87 8.25
N LEU A 273 2.28 21.71 8.64
CA LEU A 273 2.85 20.71 7.73
C LEU A 273 2.34 19.31 8.08
N SER A 274 1.95 18.53 7.07
CA SER A 274 1.56 17.13 7.21
C SER A 274 2.69 16.18 6.81
N LEU A 275 2.90 15.09 7.56
CA LEU A 275 3.81 14.02 7.17
C LEU A 275 3.20 13.03 6.18
N ASP A 276 1.99 13.33 5.69
CA ASP A 276 1.25 12.55 4.73
C ASP A 276 0.50 13.48 3.78
N ASP A 277 0.54 13.19 2.47
CA ASP A 277 -0.05 14.03 1.41
C ASP A 277 -1.24 13.31 0.77
N GLU A 278 -2.37 13.32 1.48
CA GLU A 278 -3.62 12.72 1.03
C GLU A 278 -4.68 13.80 0.74
N TYR A 279 -5.67 13.43 -0.07
CA TYR A 279 -6.85 14.26 -0.28
C TYR A 279 -7.57 14.55 1.07
N PRO A 280 -8.04 15.79 1.32
CA PRO A 280 -8.12 16.94 0.42
C PRO A 280 -7.05 18.03 0.65
N LEU A 281 -5.89 17.72 1.24
CA LEU A 281 -4.91 18.72 1.71
C LEU A 281 -4.45 19.73 0.64
N ASP A 282 -4.43 19.32 -0.62
CA ASP A 282 -4.04 20.17 -1.77
C ASP A 282 -5.22 21.02 -2.30
N GLN A 283 -6.46 20.65 -1.95
CA GLN A 283 -7.69 21.31 -2.43
C GLN A 283 -8.31 22.32 -1.43
N LEU A 284 -7.72 22.42 -0.24
CA LEU A 284 -8.21 23.32 0.80
C LEU A 284 -8.02 24.79 0.39
N PRO A 285 -8.81 25.76 0.92
CA PRO A 285 -8.63 27.20 0.69
C PRO A 285 -7.19 27.67 0.96
N VAL A 286 -6.55 27.09 2.00
CA VAL A 286 -5.12 27.18 2.25
C VAL A 286 -4.53 25.78 2.05
N PRO A 287 -4.01 25.47 0.86
CA PRO A 287 -3.42 24.16 0.61
C PRO A 287 -2.25 23.87 1.57
N VAL A 288 -2.23 22.66 2.16
CA VAL A 288 -1.30 22.30 3.22
C VAL A 288 -0.02 21.73 2.65
N ALA A 289 1.12 22.24 3.11
CA ALA A 289 2.44 21.67 2.84
C ALA A 289 2.53 20.26 3.45
N ALA A 290 3.07 19.33 2.68
CA ALA A 290 3.07 17.93 3.07
C ALA A 290 4.28 17.17 2.53
N ILE A 291 4.56 16.01 3.15
CA ILE A 291 5.50 15.03 2.60
C ILE A 291 4.71 14.02 1.76
N SER A 292 4.87 14.09 0.45
CA SER A 292 4.18 13.22 -0.50
C SER A 292 4.98 11.97 -0.77
N ALA A 293 4.37 10.81 -0.57
CA ALA A 293 4.90 9.54 -1.04
C ALA A 293 4.96 9.50 -2.58
N SER A 294 5.72 8.57 -3.12
CA SER A 294 5.72 8.26 -4.54
C SER A 294 4.97 6.93 -4.78
N PRO A 295 3.62 6.94 -4.72
CA PRO A 295 2.84 5.70 -4.65
C PRO A 295 3.04 4.80 -5.86
N ARG A 296 3.11 5.38 -7.05
CA ARG A 296 3.39 4.62 -8.28
C ARG A 296 4.74 3.89 -8.18
N LYS A 297 5.80 4.58 -7.76
CA LYS A 297 7.12 3.97 -7.59
C LYS A 297 7.11 2.88 -6.52
N MET A 298 6.38 3.08 -5.42
CA MET A 298 6.22 2.05 -4.38
C MET A 298 5.55 0.80 -4.94
N GLY A 299 4.48 0.94 -5.70
CA GLY A 299 3.79 -0.19 -6.33
C GLY A 299 4.66 -0.92 -7.35
N GLU A 300 5.35 -0.19 -8.21
CA GLU A 300 6.28 -0.76 -9.21
C GLU A 300 7.43 -1.52 -8.51
N THR A 301 8.05 -0.93 -7.47
CA THR A 301 9.13 -1.57 -6.71
C THR A 301 8.63 -2.80 -5.95
N ALA A 302 7.43 -2.74 -5.34
CA ALA A 302 6.84 -3.91 -4.69
C ALA A 302 6.65 -5.09 -5.66
N ALA A 303 6.18 -4.80 -6.88
CA ALA A 303 6.05 -5.83 -7.91
C ALA A 303 7.41 -6.41 -8.32
N GLU A 304 8.44 -5.59 -8.48
CA GLU A 304 9.79 -6.05 -8.80
C GLU A 304 10.38 -6.92 -7.68
N LEU A 305 10.20 -6.52 -6.41
CA LEU A 305 10.62 -7.33 -5.26
C LEU A 305 9.92 -8.69 -5.26
N LEU A 306 8.59 -8.71 -5.48
CA LEU A 306 7.82 -9.95 -5.49
C LEU A 306 8.24 -10.88 -6.63
N LEU A 307 8.45 -10.34 -7.83
CA LEU A 307 8.89 -11.14 -8.99
C LEU A 307 10.30 -11.71 -8.75
N LYS A 308 11.22 -10.93 -8.16
CA LYS A 308 12.54 -11.44 -7.76
C LYS A 308 12.44 -12.54 -6.69
N LEU A 309 11.51 -12.42 -5.72
CA LEU A 309 11.26 -13.48 -4.72
C LEU A 309 10.77 -14.77 -5.39
N LEU A 310 9.82 -14.67 -6.30
CA LEU A 310 9.27 -15.82 -7.04
C LEU A 310 10.34 -16.53 -7.89
N ASP A 311 11.32 -15.78 -8.39
CA ASP A 311 12.46 -16.33 -9.15
C ASP A 311 13.64 -16.76 -8.26
N ASN A 312 13.52 -16.69 -6.92
CA ASN A 312 14.62 -16.92 -5.95
C ASN A 312 15.87 -16.06 -6.20
N ARG A 313 15.68 -14.82 -6.68
CA ARG A 313 16.75 -13.88 -7.04
C ARG A 313 16.85 -12.67 -6.10
N LEU A 314 16.08 -12.63 -5.00
CA LEU A 314 16.09 -11.53 -4.05
C LEU A 314 16.88 -11.91 -2.79
N PRO A 315 18.11 -11.37 -2.61
CA PRO A 315 18.88 -11.66 -1.42
C PRO A 315 18.28 -10.97 -0.18
N PRO A 316 18.53 -11.48 1.03
CA PRO A 316 17.92 -10.98 2.26
C PRO A 316 18.14 -9.48 2.51
N GLU A 317 19.30 -8.95 2.19
CA GLU A 317 19.68 -7.54 2.36
C GLU A 317 18.91 -6.57 1.46
N GLU A 318 18.36 -7.05 0.34
CA GLU A 318 17.54 -6.25 -0.58
C GLU A 318 16.02 -6.34 -0.29
N ARG A 319 15.61 -7.14 0.70
CA ARG A 319 14.19 -7.41 0.97
C ARG A 319 13.43 -6.25 1.62
N CYS A 320 14.13 -5.28 2.19
CA CYS A 320 13.51 -4.11 2.81
C CYS A 320 13.98 -2.83 2.11
N VAL A 321 13.11 -2.24 1.30
CA VAL A 321 13.38 -0.99 0.59
C VAL A 321 12.71 0.17 1.30
N LYS A 322 13.47 1.27 1.51
CA LYS A 322 12.92 2.53 2.02
C LYS A 322 12.71 3.51 0.87
N ALA A 323 11.53 4.15 0.84
CA ALA A 323 11.17 5.15 -0.15
C ALA A 323 11.03 6.51 0.54
N ALA A 324 11.96 7.42 0.26
CA ALA A 324 11.87 8.80 0.72
C ALA A 324 10.71 9.53 0.02
N GLY A 325 9.93 10.28 0.79
CA GLY A 325 8.93 11.19 0.30
C GLY A 325 9.52 12.47 -0.28
N ARG A 326 8.69 13.20 -1.01
CA ARG A 326 9.03 14.52 -1.55
C ARG A 326 8.24 15.60 -0.82
N LEU A 327 8.91 16.69 -0.42
CA LEU A 327 8.24 17.85 0.15
C LEU A 327 7.40 18.57 -0.90
N MET A 328 6.11 18.69 -0.64
CA MET A 328 5.15 19.51 -1.37
C MET A 328 4.99 20.85 -0.66
N ARG A 329 5.69 21.87 -1.17
CA ARG A 329 5.58 23.23 -0.63
C ARG A 329 4.25 23.83 -1.04
N ARG A 330 3.46 24.26 -0.05
CA ARG A 330 2.13 24.87 -0.26
C ARG A 330 1.94 26.07 0.67
N LYS A 331 0.73 26.66 0.65
CA LYS A 331 0.45 27.95 1.30
C LYS A 331 0.35 27.92 2.84
N SER A 332 0.30 26.75 3.47
CA SER A 332 0.19 26.62 4.93
C SER A 332 1.49 26.89 5.69
N VAL A 333 2.59 27.14 5.01
CA VAL A 333 3.88 27.51 5.59
C VAL A 333 4.34 28.82 4.96
N ILE A 334 4.68 29.82 5.79
CA ILE A 334 5.24 31.11 5.36
C ILE A 334 6.67 31.27 5.88
N SER A 335 7.46 32.13 5.23
CA SER A 335 8.76 32.54 5.78
C SER A 335 8.57 33.44 7.01
N ARG A 336 9.37 33.20 8.03
CA ARG A 336 9.48 34.00 9.26
C ARG A 336 10.86 34.64 9.41
N ASN A 337 11.64 34.58 8.31
CA ASN A 337 12.95 35.26 8.19
C ASN A 337 12.76 36.74 7.85
#